data_c619f44e1af82e184bee39fdecfc6f67
#
_entry.id   c619f44e1af82e184bee39fdecfc6f67
#
_cell.length_a   1.000
_cell.length_b   1.000
_cell.length_c   1.000
_cell.angle_alpha   90.00
_cell.angle_beta   90.00
_cell.angle_gamma   90.00
#
_symmetry.space_group_name_H-M   'P 1'
#
loop_
_entity.id
_entity.type
_entity.pdbx_description
1 polymer ?
#
loop_
_entity_poly.entity_id
_entity_poly.type
_entity_poly.pdbx_seq_one_letter_code
_entity_poly.pdbx_strand_id
1 'polypeptide(L)'
;MAHILYNAWDSLYKEPFGAVKIGHEVVWRIQIFPDENEEIHYANLILTKDGEEDVPYALENLNHDGLYQVKLQIGTAGLYFYHFEIETSYGRSYLEKRQGGIAQQVSSQSDLLRFQLTCYDKEVPSPKWYRQGVVYQIFPDRFANGLPNGEVQGRKPNSFIYGTTADKPYYIRDKNNEIVRWDFYGGNLKGILKKLPYLEELGVTIIYLNPIFLSRSNHHYDTADFLKIDPMIGNEDDLRELISEMHKRNMHLILDGVFNHVGKESIYFNASGSYGKNVGAAQSKESPYYSWFDFIHYPDDYKSWWGIKDLPVIDKDNPEYQKFIYGDSNRSVLSKWNNFGIDGWRLDVADELPMNFLRGIRKNLDSHHKQVMIGEVWEDASNKIAYNERRQYTVGDNLTGVMGYPTRIFIMDLLESVKSSQDIKKYCNEYLQLQENYPRDFWLNTLNNIGTHDTQRIKTVLHNDDNKVIQAFRILFNLPGVPCIYYGDEVGVEGDADPDNRRFFPWGQEKNSRIIQEVKQLVDKRKKNTLLQEGRLGFVIARGSHCPALAIVRYDDQGNSVYNWLNLTQYKQIISPENCEYLCLPQNIQQKFQHELTLDSWEYKVI
;
A
#
# COMPACT_ATOMS: atom_id res chain seq x y z
N MET A 1 31.59 22.68 22.75
CA MET A 1 31.51 21.84 21.53
C MET A 1 30.49 22.48 20.60
N ALA A 2 30.83 22.68 19.36
CA ALA A 2 30.00 23.35 18.35
C ALA A 2 28.55 22.88 18.40
N HIS A 3 27.62 23.84 18.28
CA HIS A 3 26.20 23.52 18.07
C HIS A 3 25.93 23.37 16.57
N ILE A 4 25.36 22.22 16.16
CA ILE A 4 25.19 21.87 14.75
C ILE A 4 23.72 21.65 14.45
N LEU A 5 23.20 22.27 13.38
CA LEU A 5 21.83 22.17 12.95
C LEU A 5 21.73 21.48 11.59
N TYR A 6 20.78 20.56 11.50
CA TYR A 6 20.36 19.93 10.25
C TYR A 6 18.92 19.43 10.36
N ASN A 7 18.17 19.60 9.28
CA ASN A 7 16.83 19.02 9.12
C ASN A 7 16.62 18.61 7.66
N ALA A 8 16.50 17.33 7.40
CA ALA A 8 16.31 16.78 6.05
C ALA A 8 15.01 17.23 5.37
N TRP A 9 14.04 17.75 6.14
CA TRP A 9 12.74 18.21 5.64
C TRP A 9 12.69 19.73 5.37
N ASP A 10 13.75 20.45 5.70
CA ASP A 10 13.89 21.87 5.44
C ASP A 10 14.80 22.10 4.22
N SER A 11 14.30 22.83 3.22
CA SER A 11 15.03 23.15 1.99
C SER A 11 16.29 23.97 2.21
N LEU A 12 16.41 24.65 3.37
CA LEU A 12 17.67 25.28 3.77
C LEU A 12 18.79 24.24 3.85
N TYR A 13 18.51 23.05 4.38
CA TYR A 13 19.51 22.02 4.66
C TYR A 13 19.60 20.92 3.59
N LYS A 14 18.47 20.53 2.98
CA LYS A 14 18.48 19.49 1.93
C LYS A 14 17.56 19.84 0.77
N GLU A 15 18.10 19.81 -0.44
CA GLU A 15 17.37 20.07 -1.67
C GLU A 15 17.84 19.12 -2.79
N PRO A 16 16.88 18.44 -3.51
CA PRO A 16 15.44 18.48 -3.27
C PRO A 16 15.01 17.69 -2.03
N PHE A 17 13.76 17.91 -1.59
CA PHE A 17 13.13 17.11 -0.55
C PHE A 17 12.89 15.68 -1.05
N GLY A 18 13.17 14.69 -0.20
CA GLY A 18 12.79 13.29 -0.43
C GLY A 18 13.68 12.54 -1.41
N ALA A 19 13.08 11.58 -2.12
CA ALA A 19 13.75 10.73 -3.10
C ALA A 19 14.17 11.54 -4.35
N VAL A 20 15.24 11.10 -5.01
CA VAL A 20 15.85 11.80 -6.15
C VAL A 20 15.97 10.88 -7.35
N LYS A 21 15.91 11.44 -8.55
CA LYS A 21 16.18 10.72 -9.78
C LYS A 21 17.68 10.67 -10.06
N ILE A 22 18.15 9.56 -10.62
CA ILE A 22 19.54 9.40 -11.06
C ILE A 22 20.01 10.61 -11.90
N GLY A 23 21.20 11.11 -11.60
CA GLY A 23 21.80 12.25 -12.28
C GLY A 23 21.30 13.63 -11.83
N HIS A 24 20.28 13.72 -10.96
CA HIS A 24 19.90 15.00 -10.38
C HIS A 24 20.89 15.40 -9.29
N GLU A 25 21.15 16.71 -9.18
CA GLU A 25 21.97 17.27 -8.12
C GLU A 25 21.20 17.27 -6.81
N VAL A 26 21.85 16.82 -5.74
CA VAL A 26 21.38 16.94 -4.38
C VAL A 26 22.32 17.85 -3.62
N VAL A 27 21.76 18.83 -2.91
CA VAL A 27 22.49 19.77 -2.09
C VAL A 27 22.21 19.44 -0.63
N TRP A 28 23.29 19.21 0.14
CA TRP A 28 23.23 19.09 1.59
C TRP A 28 23.92 20.27 2.22
N ARG A 29 23.31 20.83 3.27
CA ARG A 29 23.86 21.93 4.07
C ARG A 29 23.69 21.63 5.55
N ILE A 30 24.68 22.00 6.34
CA ILE A 30 24.58 22.01 7.80
C ILE A 30 24.98 23.40 8.31
N GLN A 31 24.42 23.84 9.43
CA GLN A 31 24.89 25.02 10.11
C GLN A 31 25.72 24.63 11.33
N ILE A 32 26.94 25.18 11.44
CA ILE A 32 27.87 24.93 12.55
C ILE A 32 28.14 26.24 13.26
N PHE A 33 27.85 26.29 14.55
CA PHE A 33 28.12 27.38 15.44
C PHE A 33 29.19 26.94 16.46
N PRO A 34 30.49 27.22 16.20
CA PRO A 34 31.56 26.84 17.13
C PRO A 34 31.46 27.62 18.43
N ASP A 35 31.90 27.01 19.53
CA ASP A 35 32.12 27.69 20.81
C ASP A 35 33.27 28.67 20.70
N GLU A 36 33.44 29.54 21.72
CA GLU A 36 34.58 30.47 21.80
C GLU A 36 35.93 29.70 21.79
N ASN A 37 36.80 30.05 20.85
CA ASN A 37 38.08 29.39 20.58
C ASN A 37 38.01 27.94 20.03
N GLU A 38 36.88 27.47 19.57
CA GLU A 38 36.75 26.19 18.92
C GLU A 38 37.00 26.34 17.41
N GLU A 39 37.93 25.57 16.86
CA GLU A 39 38.27 25.56 15.45
C GLU A 39 37.65 24.33 14.78
N ILE A 40 37.05 24.52 13.60
CA ILE A 40 36.48 23.44 12.80
C ILE A 40 37.57 22.93 11.85
N HIS A 41 37.97 21.67 12.00
CA HIS A 41 39.00 21.04 11.20
C HIS A 41 38.42 20.51 9.87
N TYR A 42 37.29 19.81 9.93
CA TYR A 42 36.53 19.40 8.76
C TYR A 42 35.07 19.17 9.11
N ALA A 43 34.24 19.16 8.06
CA ALA A 43 32.87 18.66 8.07
C ALA A 43 32.63 17.83 6.82
N ASN A 44 32.21 16.58 6.99
CA ASN A 44 31.96 15.63 5.91
C ASN A 44 30.52 15.13 5.92
N LEU A 45 29.95 14.99 4.73
CA LEU A 45 28.81 14.10 4.48
C LEU A 45 29.37 12.70 4.22
N ILE A 46 28.96 11.72 5.02
CA ILE A 46 29.27 10.31 4.79
C ILE A 46 28.06 9.70 4.08
N LEU A 47 28.23 9.29 2.83
CA LEU A 47 27.19 8.71 1.99
C LEU A 47 27.53 7.25 1.69
N THR A 48 26.58 6.35 1.94
CA THR A 48 26.75 4.90 1.78
C THR A 48 25.64 4.37 0.91
N LYS A 49 25.94 3.76 -0.21
CA LYS A 49 24.96 2.95 -0.92
C LYS A 49 24.74 1.63 -0.19
N ASP A 50 23.51 1.16 -0.09
CA ASP A 50 23.19 -0.07 0.65
C ASP A 50 24.03 -1.25 0.16
N GLY A 51 24.76 -1.90 1.09
CA GLY A 51 25.71 -2.97 0.80
C GLY A 51 27.10 -2.54 0.30
N GLU A 52 27.38 -1.23 0.20
CA GLU A 52 28.68 -0.70 -0.19
C GLU A 52 29.39 0.00 0.98
N GLU A 53 30.65 0.44 0.80
CA GLU A 53 31.43 1.14 1.81
C GLU A 53 31.02 2.61 1.96
N ASP A 54 31.34 3.19 3.11
CA ASP A 54 31.13 4.59 3.42
C ASP A 54 32.05 5.47 2.55
N VAL A 55 31.49 6.50 1.91
CA VAL A 55 32.23 7.47 1.09
C VAL A 55 32.08 8.85 1.70
N PRO A 56 33.20 9.48 2.16
CA PRO A 56 33.19 10.83 2.69
C PRO A 56 33.22 11.89 1.60
N TYR A 57 32.41 12.93 1.75
CA TYR A 57 32.39 14.12 0.88
C TYR A 57 32.53 15.37 1.75
N ALA A 58 33.61 16.15 1.53
CA ALA A 58 33.86 17.36 2.28
C ALA A 58 32.80 18.45 2.01
N LEU A 59 32.32 19.10 3.07
CA LEU A 59 31.46 20.27 2.97
C LEU A 59 32.31 21.53 2.90
N GLU A 60 31.99 22.41 1.95
CA GLU A 60 32.62 23.71 1.80
C GLU A 60 31.96 24.74 2.70
N ASN A 61 32.75 25.53 3.42
CA ASN A 61 32.26 26.67 4.19
C ASN A 61 31.84 27.79 3.25
N LEU A 62 30.60 28.21 3.27
CA LEU A 62 30.07 29.29 2.44
C LEU A 62 30.37 30.69 2.97
N ASN A 63 31.07 30.80 4.13
CA ASN A 63 31.37 32.06 4.83
C ASN A 63 30.13 32.92 5.17
N HIS A 64 28.97 32.27 5.29
CA HIS A 64 27.69 32.88 5.66
C HIS A 64 27.06 32.10 6.81
N ASP A 65 26.83 32.76 7.92
CA ASP A 65 26.08 32.27 9.09
C ASP A 65 26.43 30.84 9.55
N GLY A 66 27.70 30.43 9.39
CA GLY A 66 28.15 29.09 9.75
C GLY A 66 27.64 27.97 8.81
N LEU A 67 27.23 28.32 7.60
CA LEU A 67 26.66 27.35 6.63
C LEU A 67 27.76 26.61 5.86
N TYR A 68 27.74 25.29 5.91
CA TYR A 68 28.60 24.35 5.15
C TYR A 68 27.77 23.59 4.13
N GLN A 69 28.28 23.36 2.92
CA GLN A 69 27.53 22.76 1.81
C GLN A 69 28.35 21.72 1.04
N VAL A 70 27.67 20.69 0.57
CA VAL A 70 28.15 19.81 -0.49
C VAL A 70 27.05 19.58 -1.53
N LYS A 71 27.46 19.44 -2.80
CA LYS A 71 26.57 19.14 -3.94
C LYS A 71 27.04 17.89 -4.63
N LEU A 72 26.16 16.93 -4.79
CA LEU A 72 26.47 15.66 -5.42
C LEU A 72 25.40 15.27 -6.44
N GLN A 73 25.84 14.63 -7.52
CA GLN A 73 24.94 13.93 -8.44
C GLN A 73 25.04 12.43 -8.18
N ILE A 74 23.90 11.81 -7.83
CA ILE A 74 23.87 10.37 -7.57
C ILE A 74 23.83 9.63 -8.91
N GLY A 75 24.89 8.88 -9.18
CA GLY A 75 25.11 8.23 -10.49
C GLY A 75 24.42 6.88 -10.69
N THR A 76 23.92 6.24 -9.62
CA THR A 76 23.30 4.92 -9.69
C THR A 76 22.03 4.86 -8.84
N ALA A 77 21.01 4.16 -9.36
CA ALA A 77 19.79 3.93 -8.60
C ALA A 77 20.02 2.96 -7.43
N GLY A 78 19.25 3.10 -6.38
CA GLY A 78 19.28 2.26 -5.19
C GLY A 78 18.95 3.01 -3.92
N LEU A 79 19.13 2.32 -2.82
CA LEU A 79 18.96 2.89 -1.48
C LEU A 79 20.30 3.38 -0.96
N TYR A 80 20.31 4.57 -0.41
CA TYR A 80 21.48 5.19 0.21
C TYR A 80 21.15 5.57 1.64
N PHE A 81 22.19 5.55 2.49
CA PHE A 81 22.15 6.05 3.85
C PHE A 81 23.22 7.13 4.03
N TYR A 82 22.96 8.14 4.84
CA TYR A 82 23.93 9.17 5.10
C TYR A 82 23.86 9.71 6.55
N HIS A 83 24.96 10.27 6.98
CA HIS A 83 25.10 11.02 8.21
C HIS A 83 26.19 12.08 8.00
N PHE A 84 26.39 12.96 8.98
CA PHE A 84 27.48 13.93 8.94
C PHE A 84 28.50 13.61 10.03
N GLU A 85 29.76 13.82 9.71
CA GLU A 85 30.91 13.72 10.63
C GLU A 85 31.60 15.08 10.67
N ILE A 86 31.79 15.63 11.87
CA ILE A 86 32.41 16.93 12.09
C ILE A 86 33.52 16.77 13.12
N GLU A 87 34.73 17.28 12.80
CA GLU A 87 35.85 17.32 13.70
C GLU A 87 36.21 18.76 14.02
N THR A 88 36.33 19.03 15.31
CA THR A 88 36.76 20.34 15.84
C THR A 88 37.94 20.19 16.77
N SER A 89 38.53 21.28 17.20
CA SER A 89 39.60 21.27 18.24
C SER A 89 39.14 20.66 19.58
N TYR A 90 37.80 20.51 19.77
CA TYR A 90 37.22 19.90 20.99
C TYR A 90 36.82 18.45 20.81
N GLY A 91 37.01 17.89 19.60
CA GLY A 91 36.78 16.49 19.30
C GLY A 91 35.81 16.27 18.16
N ARG A 92 35.49 14.99 17.95
CA ARG A 92 34.65 14.52 16.86
C ARG A 92 33.19 14.36 17.29
N SER A 93 32.28 14.75 16.41
CA SER A 93 30.84 14.54 16.58
C SER A 93 30.18 14.09 15.29
N TYR A 94 29.04 13.43 15.45
CA TYR A 94 28.24 12.90 14.35
C TYR A 94 26.81 13.44 14.44
N LEU A 95 26.15 13.62 13.30
CA LEU A 95 24.73 13.92 13.25
C LEU A 95 23.94 12.68 12.89
N GLU A 96 23.17 12.16 13.83
CA GLU A 96 22.25 11.06 13.61
C GLU A 96 20.81 11.53 13.42
N LYS A 97 20.03 10.73 12.71
CA LYS A 97 18.62 11.01 12.42
C LYS A 97 17.75 10.88 13.66
N ARG A 98 16.81 11.82 13.81
CA ARG A 98 15.66 11.77 14.72
C ARG A 98 14.35 11.93 13.95
N GLN A 99 13.23 11.75 14.64
CA GLN A 99 11.91 11.97 14.07
C GLN A 99 11.76 13.41 13.53
N GLY A 100 10.97 13.58 12.46
CA GLY A 100 10.73 14.87 11.86
C GLY A 100 11.89 15.40 10.99
N GLY A 101 12.77 14.53 10.53
CA GLY A 101 13.92 14.88 9.67
C GLY A 101 15.05 15.58 10.41
N ILE A 102 14.93 15.81 11.71
CA ILE A 102 15.89 16.57 12.55
C ILE A 102 17.10 15.69 12.83
N ALA A 103 18.28 16.31 12.87
CA ALA A 103 19.49 15.67 13.35
C ALA A 103 19.70 15.88 14.86
N GLN A 104 20.32 14.90 15.50
CA GLN A 104 20.86 15.01 16.84
C GLN A 104 22.37 14.80 16.80
N GLN A 105 23.12 15.68 17.48
CA GLN A 105 24.57 15.56 17.64
C GLN A 105 24.89 14.50 18.70
N VAL A 106 25.78 13.57 18.36
CA VAL A 106 26.29 12.52 19.24
C VAL A 106 27.80 12.39 19.10
N SER A 107 28.48 11.85 20.13
CA SER A 107 29.94 11.70 20.15
C SER A 107 30.44 10.33 19.71
N SER A 108 29.55 9.36 19.50
CA SER A 108 29.89 7.98 19.12
C SER A 108 29.40 7.65 17.71
N GLN A 109 30.23 6.97 16.94
CA GLN A 109 29.87 6.43 15.62
C GLN A 109 29.13 5.10 15.72
N SER A 110 29.18 4.39 16.87
CA SER A 110 28.49 3.12 17.00
C SER A 110 26.98 3.30 17.01
N ASP A 111 26.28 2.46 16.24
CA ASP A 111 24.81 2.38 16.18
C ASP A 111 24.12 3.67 15.71
N LEU A 112 24.79 4.49 14.87
CA LEU A 112 24.21 5.70 14.31
C LEU A 112 22.93 5.42 13.53
N LEU A 113 21.89 6.14 13.87
CA LEU A 113 20.66 6.21 13.07
C LEU A 113 20.92 7.09 11.86
N ARG A 114 21.07 6.49 10.67
CA ARG A 114 21.40 7.21 9.44
C ARG A 114 20.13 7.73 8.76
N PHE A 115 20.26 8.86 8.06
CA PHE A 115 19.24 9.36 7.14
C PHE A 115 19.18 8.45 5.91
N GLN A 116 18.01 8.34 5.30
CA GLN A 116 17.81 7.59 4.07
C GLN A 116 17.70 8.52 2.86
N LEU A 117 18.22 8.08 1.71
CA LEU A 117 17.98 8.68 0.42
C LEU A 117 17.66 7.58 -0.59
N THR A 118 16.48 7.60 -1.16
CA THR A 118 16.11 6.73 -2.29
C THR A 118 16.50 7.42 -3.61
N CYS A 119 17.32 6.75 -4.41
CA CYS A 119 17.64 7.18 -5.77
C CYS A 119 16.97 6.25 -6.77
N TYR A 120 16.11 6.77 -7.65
CA TYR A 120 15.39 5.99 -8.64
C TYR A 120 15.85 6.29 -10.07
N ASP A 121 15.76 5.27 -10.95
CA ASP A 121 16.19 5.38 -12.34
C ASP A 121 15.13 6.07 -13.20
N LYS A 122 13.90 5.56 -13.15
CA LYS A 122 12.79 6.06 -13.96
C LYS A 122 11.46 5.98 -13.19
N GLU A 123 10.51 6.75 -13.67
CA GLU A 123 9.14 6.67 -13.20
C GLU A 123 8.42 5.49 -13.85
N VAL A 124 7.69 4.72 -13.05
CA VAL A 124 6.82 3.66 -13.56
C VAL A 124 5.51 4.28 -14.06
N PRO A 125 4.89 3.73 -15.12
CA PRO A 125 3.62 4.23 -15.62
C PRO A 125 2.57 4.41 -14.53
N SER A 126 1.97 5.58 -14.50
CA SER A 126 0.97 5.97 -13.53
C SER A 126 -0.18 6.65 -14.27
N PRO A 127 -1.12 5.88 -14.83
CA PRO A 127 -2.22 6.43 -15.60
C PRO A 127 -3.12 7.28 -14.71
N LYS A 128 -3.62 8.39 -15.27
CA LYS A 128 -4.47 9.34 -14.55
C LYS A 128 -5.72 8.67 -13.96
N TRP A 129 -6.32 7.74 -14.69
CA TRP A 129 -7.51 7.01 -14.20
C TRP A 129 -7.24 6.31 -12.87
N TYR A 130 -6.02 5.80 -12.64
CA TYR A 130 -5.65 5.14 -11.40
C TYR A 130 -5.40 6.19 -10.29
N ARG A 131 -4.48 7.13 -10.53
CA ARG A 131 -4.09 8.14 -9.52
C ARG A 131 -5.27 9.00 -9.04
N GLN A 132 -6.18 9.34 -9.96
CA GLN A 132 -7.36 10.16 -9.65
C GLN A 132 -8.57 9.34 -9.19
N GLY A 133 -8.46 8.02 -9.27
CA GLY A 133 -9.54 7.09 -9.01
C GLY A 133 -9.85 6.85 -7.54
N VAL A 134 -10.91 6.08 -7.35
CA VAL A 134 -11.32 5.45 -6.09
C VAL A 134 -11.49 3.97 -6.35
N VAL A 135 -10.75 3.15 -5.62
CA VAL A 135 -10.77 1.69 -5.75
C VAL A 135 -11.80 1.10 -4.80
N TYR A 136 -12.48 0.06 -5.26
CA TYR A 136 -13.39 -0.73 -4.46
C TYR A 136 -12.96 -2.19 -4.55
N GLN A 137 -12.51 -2.77 -3.44
CA GLN A 137 -12.09 -4.16 -3.36
C GLN A 137 -13.30 -5.07 -3.15
N ILE A 138 -13.46 -6.06 -4.01
CA ILE A 138 -14.55 -7.04 -3.94
C ILE A 138 -14.02 -8.44 -3.71
N PHE A 139 -14.57 -9.12 -2.69
CA PHE A 139 -14.45 -10.56 -2.52
C PHE A 139 -15.64 -11.22 -3.26
N PRO A 140 -15.43 -11.84 -4.43
CA PRO A 140 -16.53 -12.14 -5.37
C PRO A 140 -17.66 -12.98 -4.77
N ASP A 141 -17.35 -14.05 -4.05
CA ASP A 141 -18.36 -14.92 -3.42
C ASP A 141 -19.24 -14.18 -2.39
N ARG A 142 -18.75 -13.07 -1.82
CA ARG A 142 -19.36 -12.37 -0.66
C ARG A 142 -20.10 -11.09 -1.04
N PHE A 143 -20.14 -10.73 -2.32
CA PHE A 143 -20.67 -9.42 -2.73
C PHE A 143 -22.10 -9.49 -3.24
N ALA A 144 -22.34 -10.16 -4.35
CA ALA A 144 -23.68 -10.25 -4.94
C ALA A 144 -23.83 -11.47 -5.84
N ASN A 145 -25.01 -12.09 -5.83
CA ASN A 145 -25.39 -13.14 -6.78
C ASN A 145 -26.25 -12.54 -7.91
N GLY A 146 -25.82 -12.70 -9.15
CA GLY A 146 -26.52 -12.20 -10.32
C GLY A 146 -27.38 -13.22 -11.05
N LEU A 147 -27.39 -14.48 -10.63
CA LEU A 147 -28.17 -15.54 -11.27
C LEU A 147 -29.64 -15.50 -10.86
N PRO A 148 -30.55 -16.02 -11.70
CA PRO A 148 -31.96 -16.13 -11.36
C PRO A 148 -32.18 -16.91 -10.07
N ASN A 149 -33.09 -16.44 -9.23
CA ASN A 149 -33.47 -17.10 -7.97
C ASN A 149 -32.32 -17.39 -6.99
N GLY A 150 -31.15 -16.71 -7.15
CA GLY A 150 -29.98 -16.96 -6.31
C GLY A 150 -29.31 -18.32 -6.57
N GLU A 151 -29.48 -18.90 -7.74
CA GLU A 151 -28.84 -20.15 -8.12
C GLU A 151 -27.32 -20.07 -7.94
N VAL A 152 -26.69 -21.17 -7.51
CA VAL A 152 -25.24 -21.30 -7.39
C VAL A 152 -24.77 -22.38 -8.34
N GLN A 153 -24.05 -21.97 -9.39
CA GLN A 153 -23.49 -22.86 -10.41
C GLN A 153 -22.12 -23.38 -9.99
N GLY A 154 -21.62 -24.40 -10.69
CA GLY A 154 -20.26 -24.92 -10.54
C GLY A 154 -19.92 -25.44 -9.14
N ARG A 155 -20.88 -25.88 -8.36
CA ARG A 155 -20.69 -26.37 -6.98
C ARG A 155 -19.56 -27.37 -6.88
N LYS A 156 -18.68 -27.15 -5.91
CA LYS A 156 -17.48 -27.96 -5.68
C LYS A 156 -17.76 -29.14 -4.74
N PRO A 157 -17.07 -30.27 -4.92
CA PRO A 157 -17.04 -31.30 -3.90
C PRO A 157 -16.55 -30.72 -2.57
N ASN A 158 -17.06 -31.24 -1.45
CA ASN A 158 -16.66 -30.77 -0.12
C ASN A 158 -16.88 -29.25 0.12
N SER A 159 -17.92 -28.69 -0.47
CA SER A 159 -18.39 -27.33 -0.18
C SER A 159 -19.79 -27.35 0.42
N PHE A 160 -20.18 -26.24 1.04
CA PHE A 160 -21.56 -25.99 1.42
C PHE A 160 -21.94 -24.54 1.07
N ILE A 161 -23.22 -24.33 0.83
CA ILE A 161 -23.79 -23.03 0.52
C ILE A 161 -24.62 -22.57 1.70
N TYR A 162 -24.43 -21.33 2.13
CA TYR A 162 -25.27 -20.74 3.19
C TYR A 162 -26.72 -20.64 2.75
N GLY A 163 -27.63 -20.90 3.70
CA GLY A 163 -29.06 -20.80 3.46
C GLY A 163 -29.53 -19.37 3.32
N THR A 164 -28.84 -18.43 4.00
CA THR A 164 -29.13 -17.00 3.94
C THR A 164 -27.84 -16.18 3.84
N THR A 165 -27.94 -14.97 3.29
CA THR A 165 -26.83 -14.01 3.26
C THR A 165 -26.56 -13.35 4.62
N ALA A 166 -27.40 -13.58 5.61
CA ALA A 166 -27.24 -13.11 6.99
C ALA A 166 -26.43 -14.07 7.87
N ASP A 167 -26.20 -15.29 7.41
CA ASP A 167 -25.38 -16.26 8.13
C ASP A 167 -23.96 -15.72 8.29
N LYS A 168 -23.33 -16.01 9.44
CA LYS A 168 -21.93 -15.67 9.65
C LYS A 168 -21.03 -16.74 9.02
N PRO A 169 -19.96 -16.36 8.31
CA PRO A 169 -19.04 -17.30 7.72
C PRO A 169 -18.26 -18.09 8.78
N TYR A 170 -18.04 -19.38 8.52
CA TYR A 170 -17.22 -20.25 9.36
C TYR A 170 -16.63 -21.40 8.56
N TYR A 171 -15.49 -21.94 9.01
CA TYR A 171 -14.86 -23.10 8.39
C TYR A 171 -15.23 -24.40 9.11
N ILE A 172 -15.57 -25.42 8.35
CA ILE A 172 -15.74 -26.79 8.89
C ILE A 172 -14.35 -27.44 8.89
N ARG A 173 -13.86 -27.77 10.09
CA ARG A 173 -12.53 -28.34 10.30
C ARG A 173 -12.61 -29.76 10.86
N ASP A 174 -11.60 -30.56 10.57
CA ASP A 174 -11.41 -31.86 11.18
C ASP A 174 -10.71 -31.79 12.55
N LYS A 175 -10.41 -32.97 13.13
CA LYS A 175 -9.71 -33.07 14.42
C LYS A 175 -8.27 -32.54 14.43
N ASN A 176 -7.66 -32.37 13.25
CA ASN A 176 -6.31 -31.83 13.06
C ASN A 176 -6.36 -30.33 12.74
N ASN A 177 -7.53 -29.70 12.84
CA ASN A 177 -7.76 -28.29 12.51
C ASN A 177 -7.64 -27.96 10.99
N GLU A 178 -7.68 -28.98 10.12
CA GLU A 178 -7.67 -28.83 8.66
C GLU A 178 -9.07 -28.48 8.14
N ILE A 179 -9.17 -27.54 7.18
CA ILE A 179 -10.46 -27.19 6.56
C ILE A 179 -10.89 -28.32 5.63
N VAL A 180 -11.97 -29.01 6.00
CA VAL A 180 -12.52 -30.13 5.22
C VAL A 180 -13.68 -29.73 4.31
N ARG A 181 -14.33 -28.60 4.58
CA ARG A 181 -15.38 -28.04 3.72
C ARG A 181 -15.27 -26.51 3.68
N TRP A 182 -15.30 -25.99 2.47
CA TRP A 182 -15.34 -24.56 2.20
C TRP A 182 -16.77 -24.05 2.12
N ASP A 183 -17.00 -22.89 2.70
CA ASP A 183 -18.27 -22.18 2.75
C ASP A 183 -18.40 -21.21 1.57
N PHE A 184 -19.61 -21.10 1.03
CA PHE A 184 -19.92 -20.17 -0.06
C PHE A 184 -21.28 -19.52 0.15
N TYR A 185 -21.43 -18.29 -0.34
CA TYR A 185 -22.73 -17.60 -0.46
C TYR A 185 -23.23 -17.59 -1.91
N GLY A 186 -22.33 -17.78 -2.87
CA GLY A 186 -22.66 -17.83 -4.28
C GLY A 186 -22.65 -16.49 -5.00
N GLY A 187 -21.94 -15.50 -4.46
CA GLY A 187 -21.63 -14.27 -5.21
C GLY A 187 -20.83 -14.59 -6.49
N ASN A 188 -21.02 -13.79 -7.54
CA ASN A 188 -20.47 -14.08 -8.87
C ASN A 188 -20.29 -12.82 -9.73
N LEU A 189 -19.62 -12.95 -10.89
CA LEU A 189 -19.36 -11.85 -11.82
C LEU A 189 -20.66 -11.19 -12.32
N LYS A 190 -21.72 -11.95 -12.56
CA LYS A 190 -23.03 -11.39 -12.93
C LYS A 190 -23.64 -10.56 -11.80
N GLY A 191 -23.38 -10.94 -10.55
CA GLY A 191 -23.78 -10.15 -9.39
C GLY A 191 -23.05 -8.81 -9.33
N ILE A 192 -21.75 -8.82 -9.57
CA ILE A 192 -20.95 -7.59 -9.65
C ILE A 192 -21.45 -6.72 -10.79
N LEU A 193 -21.68 -7.28 -11.98
CA LEU A 193 -22.26 -6.58 -13.13
C LEU A 193 -23.58 -5.88 -12.78
N LYS A 194 -24.50 -6.57 -12.12
CA LYS A 194 -25.78 -6.00 -11.69
C LYS A 194 -25.63 -4.87 -10.67
N LYS A 195 -24.51 -4.82 -9.96
CA LYS A 195 -24.23 -3.81 -8.92
C LYS A 195 -23.33 -2.66 -9.39
N LEU A 196 -22.92 -2.64 -10.67
CA LEU A 196 -22.20 -1.49 -11.24
C LEU A 196 -22.91 -0.14 -11.03
N PRO A 197 -24.25 -0.02 -11.16
CA PRO A 197 -24.94 1.26 -10.86
C PRO A 197 -24.74 1.73 -9.42
N TYR A 198 -24.72 0.83 -8.44
CA TYR A 198 -24.42 1.17 -7.05
C TYR A 198 -23.00 1.70 -6.88
N LEU A 199 -22.02 1.03 -7.49
CA LEU A 199 -20.61 1.45 -7.43
C LEU A 199 -20.39 2.78 -8.16
N GLU A 200 -21.06 3.00 -9.28
CA GLU A 200 -21.04 4.27 -10.03
C GLU A 200 -21.66 5.41 -9.19
N GLU A 201 -22.78 5.17 -8.52
CA GLU A 201 -23.44 6.14 -7.62
C GLU A 201 -22.55 6.46 -6.40
N LEU A 202 -21.82 5.47 -5.87
CA LEU A 202 -20.81 5.67 -4.82
C LEU A 202 -19.61 6.48 -5.34
N GLY A 203 -19.43 6.53 -6.65
CA GLY A 203 -18.36 7.24 -7.33
C GLY A 203 -17.08 6.42 -7.49
N VAL A 204 -17.15 5.10 -7.32
CA VAL A 204 -16.06 4.17 -7.62
C VAL A 204 -15.69 4.23 -9.10
N THR A 205 -14.39 4.21 -9.39
CA THR A 205 -13.87 4.21 -10.76
C THR A 205 -12.98 3.01 -11.06
N ILE A 206 -12.62 2.25 -10.03
CA ILE A 206 -11.75 1.08 -10.16
C ILE A 206 -12.30 -0.04 -9.28
N ILE A 207 -12.46 -1.20 -9.85
CA ILE A 207 -12.76 -2.42 -9.09
C ILE A 207 -11.46 -3.25 -8.98
N TYR A 208 -11.09 -3.63 -7.77
CA TYR A 208 -10.09 -4.65 -7.51
C TYR A 208 -10.81 -5.93 -7.06
N LEU A 209 -10.67 -6.99 -7.85
CA LEU A 209 -11.22 -8.31 -7.51
C LEU A 209 -10.18 -9.15 -6.78
N ASN A 210 -10.54 -9.69 -5.62
CA ASN A 210 -9.83 -10.84 -5.06
C ASN A 210 -9.84 -12.00 -6.08
N PRO A 211 -8.96 -13.02 -5.96
CA PRO A 211 -8.74 -14.00 -7.01
C PRO A 211 -10.03 -14.65 -7.54
N ILE A 212 -10.09 -14.86 -8.86
CA ILE A 212 -11.27 -15.42 -9.56
C ILE A 212 -10.95 -16.73 -10.33
N PHE A 213 -9.69 -17.16 -10.31
CA PHE A 213 -9.29 -18.35 -11.06
C PHE A 213 -9.75 -19.63 -10.35
N LEU A 214 -9.85 -20.70 -11.12
CA LEU A 214 -10.27 -22.01 -10.62
C LEU A 214 -9.46 -22.37 -9.36
N SER A 215 -10.17 -22.75 -8.29
CA SER A 215 -9.58 -23.12 -7.00
C SER A 215 -10.47 -24.11 -6.26
N ARG A 216 -10.04 -24.60 -5.12
CA ARG A 216 -10.85 -25.39 -4.20
C ARG A 216 -11.58 -24.51 -3.18
N SER A 217 -10.91 -23.49 -2.69
CA SER A 217 -11.41 -22.60 -1.64
C SER A 217 -12.38 -21.53 -2.15
N ASN A 218 -13.00 -20.82 -1.22
CA ASN A 218 -13.82 -19.63 -1.47
C ASN A 218 -13.00 -18.36 -1.72
N HIS A 219 -11.76 -18.33 -1.23
CA HIS A 219 -10.86 -17.18 -1.36
C HIS A 219 -10.02 -17.20 -2.64
N HIS A 220 -9.88 -18.36 -3.29
CA HIS A 220 -9.18 -18.58 -4.56
C HIS A 220 -7.66 -18.32 -4.53
N TYR A 221 -7.04 -18.13 -3.36
CA TYR A 221 -5.58 -18.03 -3.23
C TYR A 221 -4.87 -19.38 -3.42
N ASP A 222 -5.60 -20.48 -3.37
CA ASP A 222 -5.14 -21.83 -3.74
C ASP A 222 -5.44 -22.15 -5.22
N THR A 223 -4.94 -21.31 -6.13
CA THR A 223 -5.21 -21.42 -7.57
C THR A 223 -4.97 -22.84 -8.09
N ALA A 224 -5.97 -23.41 -8.74
CA ALA A 224 -5.91 -24.74 -9.35
C ALA A 224 -5.60 -24.70 -10.86
N ASP A 225 -6.06 -23.66 -11.56
CA ASP A 225 -5.75 -23.43 -12.98
C ASP A 225 -5.80 -21.92 -13.27
N PHE A 226 -4.65 -21.31 -13.55
CA PHE A 226 -4.53 -19.88 -13.88
C PHE A 226 -5.23 -19.48 -15.19
N LEU A 227 -5.52 -20.47 -16.03
CA LEU A 227 -6.12 -20.22 -17.35
C LEU A 227 -7.64 -20.37 -17.36
N LYS A 228 -8.26 -20.64 -16.20
CA LYS A 228 -9.72 -20.82 -16.07
C LYS A 228 -10.28 -19.96 -14.95
N ILE A 229 -11.43 -19.35 -15.21
CA ILE A 229 -12.25 -18.73 -14.16
C ILE A 229 -12.94 -19.85 -13.38
N ASP A 230 -13.10 -19.68 -12.09
CA ASP A 230 -13.84 -20.60 -11.24
C ASP A 230 -15.33 -20.64 -11.65
N PRO A 231 -15.90 -21.83 -11.93
CA PRO A 231 -17.30 -21.93 -12.37
C PRO A 231 -18.34 -21.41 -11.36
N MET A 232 -17.99 -21.32 -10.06
CA MET A 232 -18.86 -20.70 -9.07
C MET A 232 -18.88 -19.16 -9.22
N ILE A 233 -17.77 -18.57 -9.67
CA ILE A 233 -17.62 -17.13 -9.89
C ILE A 233 -18.19 -16.72 -11.26
N GLY A 234 -18.06 -17.56 -12.29
CA GLY A 234 -18.54 -17.27 -13.63
C GLY A 234 -17.71 -17.95 -14.71
N ASN A 235 -17.68 -17.35 -15.88
CA ASN A 235 -16.94 -17.83 -17.04
C ASN A 235 -16.28 -16.65 -17.79
N GLU A 236 -15.59 -16.95 -18.89
CA GLU A 236 -14.88 -15.94 -19.69
C GLU A 236 -15.82 -14.91 -20.33
N ASP A 237 -17.03 -15.31 -20.74
CA ASP A 237 -18.00 -14.39 -21.32
C ASP A 237 -18.57 -13.44 -20.26
N ASP A 238 -18.82 -13.93 -19.04
CA ASP A 238 -19.23 -13.10 -17.91
C ASP A 238 -18.15 -12.03 -17.57
N LEU A 239 -16.87 -12.41 -17.63
CA LEU A 239 -15.77 -11.47 -17.41
C LEU A 239 -15.67 -10.43 -18.52
N ARG A 240 -15.80 -10.84 -19.80
CA ARG A 240 -15.81 -9.92 -20.94
C ARG A 240 -16.96 -8.91 -20.86
N GLU A 241 -18.15 -9.39 -20.51
CA GLU A 241 -19.32 -8.53 -20.32
C GLU A 241 -19.08 -7.52 -19.20
N LEU A 242 -18.58 -7.99 -18.04
CA LEU A 242 -18.25 -7.11 -16.91
C LEU A 242 -17.27 -6.02 -17.30
N ILE A 243 -16.14 -6.37 -17.93
CA ILE A 243 -15.12 -5.40 -18.38
C ILE A 243 -15.72 -4.41 -19.38
N SER A 244 -16.48 -4.88 -20.36
CA SER A 244 -17.13 -4.02 -21.36
C SER A 244 -18.07 -3.01 -20.71
N GLU A 245 -18.90 -3.44 -19.77
CA GLU A 245 -19.83 -2.58 -19.06
C GLU A 245 -19.13 -1.60 -18.09
N MET A 246 -18.02 -2.02 -17.49
CA MET A 246 -17.16 -1.15 -16.69
C MET A 246 -16.53 -0.06 -17.55
N HIS A 247 -15.91 -0.40 -18.68
CA HIS A 247 -15.28 0.57 -19.57
C HIS A 247 -16.27 1.59 -20.14
N LYS A 248 -17.52 1.19 -20.47
CA LYS A 248 -18.59 2.12 -20.85
C LYS A 248 -18.89 3.17 -19.78
N ARG A 249 -18.62 2.85 -18.51
CA ARG A 249 -18.80 3.75 -17.35
C ARG A 249 -17.51 4.47 -16.94
N ASN A 250 -16.44 4.37 -17.74
CA ASN A 250 -15.10 4.84 -17.39
C ASN A 250 -14.60 4.21 -16.07
N MET A 251 -14.96 2.97 -15.80
CA MET A 251 -14.46 2.17 -14.69
C MET A 251 -13.40 1.19 -15.18
N HIS A 252 -12.44 0.86 -14.32
CA HIS A 252 -11.28 0.02 -14.62
C HIS A 252 -11.25 -1.21 -13.73
N LEU A 253 -10.62 -2.30 -14.20
CA LEU A 253 -10.53 -3.57 -13.50
C LEU A 253 -9.09 -3.94 -13.18
N ILE A 254 -8.82 -4.23 -11.90
CA ILE A 254 -7.56 -4.82 -11.41
C ILE A 254 -7.86 -6.24 -10.93
N LEU A 255 -7.07 -7.21 -11.38
CA LEU A 255 -7.13 -8.60 -10.91
C LEU A 255 -6.03 -8.89 -9.88
N ASP A 256 -6.24 -9.95 -9.11
CA ASP A 256 -5.28 -10.47 -8.15
C ASP A 256 -4.39 -11.54 -8.78
N GLY A 257 -3.08 -11.37 -8.74
CA GLY A 257 -2.07 -12.28 -9.28
C GLY A 257 -1.38 -13.07 -8.16
N VAL A 258 -1.82 -14.29 -7.94
CA VAL A 258 -1.28 -15.21 -6.93
C VAL A 258 -0.21 -16.08 -7.58
N PHE A 259 1.03 -15.57 -7.73
CA PHE A 259 2.08 -16.24 -8.50
C PHE A 259 3.18 -16.89 -7.66
N ASN A 260 3.10 -16.78 -6.34
CA ASN A 260 4.08 -17.42 -5.45
C ASN A 260 3.84 -18.92 -5.27
N HIS A 261 2.58 -19.35 -5.21
CA HIS A 261 2.16 -20.72 -4.88
C HIS A 261 0.91 -21.08 -5.65
N VAL A 262 0.54 -22.35 -5.58
CA VAL A 262 -0.72 -22.88 -6.12
C VAL A 262 -1.39 -23.75 -5.07
N GLY A 263 -2.64 -24.16 -5.31
CA GLY A 263 -3.30 -25.17 -4.50
C GLY A 263 -2.65 -26.55 -4.70
N LYS A 264 -2.55 -27.35 -3.64
CA LYS A 264 -2.04 -28.73 -3.76
C LYS A 264 -2.87 -29.59 -4.71
N GLU A 265 -4.15 -29.25 -4.90
CA GLU A 265 -5.06 -29.91 -5.83
C GLU A 265 -5.12 -29.21 -7.21
N SER A 266 -4.15 -28.34 -7.52
CA SER A 266 -4.04 -27.71 -8.83
C SER A 266 -3.65 -28.72 -9.92
N ILE A 267 -3.94 -28.41 -11.17
CA ILE A 267 -3.45 -29.17 -12.31
C ILE A 267 -1.92 -29.25 -12.36
N TYR A 268 -1.25 -28.26 -11.79
CA TYR A 268 0.21 -28.15 -11.76
C TYR A 268 0.85 -29.08 -10.73
N PHE A 269 0.25 -29.22 -9.53
CA PHE A 269 0.76 -30.06 -8.45
C PHE A 269 0.03 -31.40 -8.35
N ASN A 270 -1.31 -31.41 -8.29
CA ASN A 270 -2.20 -32.56 -8.35
C ASN A 270 -1.96 -33.65 -7.29
N ALA A 271 -1.95 -33.26 -6.02
CA ALA A 271 -1.65 -34.16 -4.90
C ALA A 271 -2.55 -35.40 -4.86
N SER A 272 -3.88 -35.25 -5.08
CA SER A 272 -4.85 -36.36 -5.05
C SER A 272 -4.93 -37.17 -6.34
N GLY A 273 -4.29 -36.73 -7.43
CA GLY A 273 -4.38 -37.38 -8.74
C GLY A 273 -5.71 -37.13 -9.47
N SER A 274 -6.49 -36.14 -9.09
CA SER A 274 -7.80 -35.83 -9.66
C SER A 274 -7.73 -35.44 -11.15
N TYR A 275 -6.59 -34.96 -11.64
CA TYR A 275 -6.33 -34.68 -13.05
C TYR A 275 -5.66 -35.85 -13.82
N GLY A 276 -5.50 -37.02 -13.18
CA GLY A 276 -4.87 -38.20 -13.74
C GLY A 276 -3.44 -38.46 -13.24
N LYS A 277 -3.00 -39.72 -13.38
CA LYS A 277 -1.74 -40.21 -12.78
C LYS A 277 -0.45 -39.62 -13.39
N ASN A 278 -0.51 -39.01 -14.55
CA ASN A 278 0.66 -38.43 -15.24
C ASN A 278 0.57 -36.89 -15.32
N VAL A 279 -0.40 -36.31 -14.66
CA VAL A 279 -0.60 -34.84 -14.64
C VAL A 279 -0.25 -34.30 -13.26
N GLY A 280 0.52 -33.25 -13.24
CA GLY A 280 0.95 -32.57 -12.01
C GLY A 280 2.23 -33.16 -11.40
N ALA A 281 2.95 -32.31 -10.70
CA ALA A 281 4.27 -32.60 -10.17
C ALA A 281 4.27 -33.72 -9.12
N ALA A 282 3.24 -33.82 -8.29
CA ALA A 282 3.14 -34.85 -7.25
C ALA A 282 2.78 -36.23 -7.79
N GLN A 283 2.27 -36.34 -9.03
CA GLN A 283 1.89 -37.59 -9.63
C GLN A 283 2.97 -38.24 -10.51
N SER A 284 3.85 -37.43 -11.11
CA SER A 284 4.91 -37.93 -11.98
C SER A 284 6.10 -36.99 -12.03
N LYS A 285 7.32 -37.53 -11.91
CA LYS A 285 8.56 -36.79 -12.16
C LYS A 285 8.75 -36.40 -13.64
N GLU A 286 7.98 -37.04 -14.54
CA GLU A 286 7.96 -36.72 -15.98
C GLU A 286 6.92 -35.67 -16.33
N SER A 287 6.13 -35.21 -15.36
CA SER A 287 5.20 -34.09 -15.55
C SER A 287 5.96 -32.83 -16.01
N PRO A 288 5.41 -32.08 -16.99
CA PRO A 288 6.02 -30.80 -17.40
C PRO A 288 6.09 -29.78 -16.25
N TYR A 289 5.37 -29.99 -15.17
CA TYR A 289 5.34 -29.13 -13.99
C TYR A 289 6.25 -29.60 -12.88
N TYR A 290 6.92 -30.78 -13.00
CA TYR A 290 7.73 -31.34 -11.91
C TYR A 290 8.85 -30.37 -11.48
N SER A 291 9.55 -29.75 -12.43
CA SER A 291 10.63 -28.82 -12.18
C SER A 291 10.19 -27.48 -11.58
N TRP A 292 8.89 -27.23 -11.46
CA TRP A 292 8.36 -26.01 -10.85
C TRP A 292 8.38 -26.05 -9.31
N PHE A 293 8.56 -27.25 -8.72
CA PHE A 293 8.42 -27.45 -7.28
C PHE A 293 9.65 -28.11 -6.67
N ASP A 294 9.96 -27.70 -5.44
CA ASP A 294 11.05 -28.26 -4.63
C ASP A 294 10.49 -29.36 -3.73
N PHE A 295 10.83 -30.63 -4.04
CA PHE A 295 10.51 -31.77 -3.20
C PHE A 295 11.68 -32.07 -2.23
N ILE A 296 11.37 -32.18 -0.94
CA ILE A 296 12.29 -32.66 0.09
C ILE A 296 12.30 -34.20 0.09
N HIS A 297 11.10 -34.79 0.14
CA HIS A 297 10.88 -36.22 -0.03
C HIS A 297 9.66 -36.44 -0.94
N TYR A 298 9.92 -36.84 -2.19
CA TYR A 298 8.88 -37.04 -3.20
C TYR A 298 7.95 -38.20 -2.85
N PRO A 299 6.62 -38.09 -3.04
CA PRO A 299 5.90 -36.88 -3.49
C PRO A 299 5.31 -36.05 -2.34
N ASP A 300 5.46 -36.48 -1.08
CA ASP A 300 4.62 -36.04 0.03
C ASP A 300 5.23 -34.89 0.85
N ASP A 301 6.55 -34.67 0.72
CA ASP A 301 7.23 -33.58 1.43
C ASP A 301 7.87 -32.62 0.43
N TYR A 302 7.40 -31.35 0.47
CA TYR A 302 7.72 -30.31 -0.48
C TYR A 302 7.69 -28.94 0.17
N LYS A 303 8.37 -28.00 -0.45
CA LYS A 303 8.36 -26.60 -0.03
C LYS A 303 6.96 -26.02 -0.16
N SER A 304 6.44 -25.47 0.93
CA SER A 304 5.11 -24.87 0.98
C SER A 304 5.16 -23.47 1.61
N TRP A 305 4.20 -22.62 1.25
CA TRP A 305 4.15 -21.25 1.78
C TRP A 305 3.90 -21.26 3.28
N TRP A 306 4.89 -20.75 4.05
CA TRP A 306 4.91 -20.75 5.51
C TRP A 306 4.61 -22.12 6.16
N GLY A 307 4.96 -23.21 5.48
CA GLY A 307 4.70 -24.58 5.97
C GLY A 307 3.25 -25.06 5.78
N ILE A 308 2.39 -24.29 5.14
CA ILE A 308 1.00 -24.66 4.82
C ILE A 308 1.02 -25.62 3.64
N LYS A 309 0.85 -26.92 3.92
CA LYS A 309 0.91 -28.00 2.90
C LYS A 309 -0.15 -27.86 1.78
N ASP A 310 -1.21 -27.12 2.00
CA ASP A 310 -2.22 -26.86 0.96
C ASP A 310 -1.71 -25.90 -0.13
N LEU A 311 -0.58 -25.22 0.09
CA LEU A 311 -0.04 -24.18 -0.78
C LEU A 311 1.43 -24.46 -1.17
N PRO A 312 1.69 -25.47 -2.06
CA PRO A 312 3.03 -25.72 -2.59
C PRO A 312 3.58 -24.49 -3.30
N VAL A 313 4.81 -24.10 -2.92
CA VAL A 313 5.50 -22.94 -3.49
C VAL A 313 6.13 -23.32 -4.81
N ILE A 314 6.02 -22.41 -5.79
CA ILE A 314 6.64 -22.57 -7.10
C ILE A 314 8.02 -21.91 -7.10
N ASP A 315 8.97 -22.52 -7.79
CA ASP A 315 10.25 -21.91 -8.12
C ASP A 315 10.05 -20.80 -9.16
N LYS A 316 10.15 -19.53 -8.71
CA LYS A 316 10.00 -18.35 -9.55
C LYS A 316 11.19 -18.10 -10.48
N ASP A 317 12.33 -18.77 -10.26
CA ASP A 317 13.49 -18.72 -11.16
C ASP A 317 13.42 -19.76 -12.28
N ASN A 318 12.44 -20.67 -12.22
CA ASN A 318 12.21 -21.66 -13.27
C ASN A 318 11.78 -20.99 -14.59
N PRO A 319 12.55 -21.14 -15.69
CA PRO A 319 12.29 -20.44 -16.96
C PRO A 319 10.95 -20.81 -17.62
N GLU A 320 10.50 -22.08 -17.47
CA GLU A 320 9.22 -22.51 -18.04
C GLU A 320 8.04 -21.91 -17.27
N TYR A 321 8.17 -21.77 -15.94
CA TYR A 321 7.17 -21.08 -15.14
C TYR A 321 7.12 -19.59 -15.49
N GLN A 322 8.26 -18.92 -15.58
CA GLN A 322 8.36 -17.53 -16.00
C GLN A 322 7.69 -17.31 -17.36
N LYS A 323 8.01 -18.16 -18.34
CA LYS A 323 7.40 -18.13 -19.67
C LYS A 323 5.89 -18.39 -19.62
N PHE A 324 5.42 -19.27 -18.73
CA PHE A 324 4.01 -19.53 -18.53
C PHE A 324 3.27 -18.33 -17.95
N ILE A 325 3.85 -17.61 -16.99
CA ILE A 325 3.20 -16.46 -16.36
C ILE A 325 3.25 -15.22 -17.26
N TYR A 326 4.45 -14.81 -17.73
CA TYR A 326 4.64 -13.52 -18.41
C TYR A 326 5.41 -13.58 -19.74
N GLY A 327 5.55 -14.78 -20.33
CA GLY A 327 6.20 -14.91 -21.63
C GLY A 327 5.51 -14.10 -22.72
N ASP A 328 6.24 -13.78 -23.78
CA ASP A 328 5.81 -12.92 -24.90
C ASP A 328 4.70 -13.55 -25.79
N SER A 329 4.33 -14.80 -25.54
CA SER A 329 3.27 -15.48 -26.30
C SER A 329 1.89 -15.10 -25.78
N ASN A 330 0.89 -15.01 -26.68
CA ASN A 330 -0.52 -14.86 -26.32
C ASN A 330 -1.06 -16.02 -25.47
N ARG A 331 -0.22 -16.98 -25.10
CA ARG A 331 -0.54 -18.15 -24.28
C ARG A 331 -0.08 -18.02 -22.83
N SER A 332 0.66 -16.98 -22.48
CA SER A 332 1.02 -16.74 -21.08
C SER A 332 -0.21 -16.29 -20.29
N VAL A 333 -0.17 -16.51 -18.96
CA VAL A 333 -1.29 -16.16 -18.07
C VAL A 333 -1.62 -14.66 -18.18
N LEU A 334 -0.61 -13.80 -18.04
CA LEU A 334 -0.82 -12.36 -18.14
C LEU A 334 -1.35 -11.94 -19.49
N SER A 335 -0.74 -12.41 -20.59
CA SER A 335 -1.19 -12.06 -21.94
C SER A 335 -2.61 -12.54 -22.23
N LYS A 336 -2.98 -13.72 -21.76
CA LYS A 336 -4.37 -14.20 -21.90
C LYS A 336 -5.35 -13.18 -21.29
N TRP A 337 -5.18 -12.86 -20.01
CA TRP A 337 -6.14 -12.02 -19.29
C TRP A 337 -6.04 -10.55 -19.68
N ASN A 338 -4.85 -10.06 -20.00
CA ASN A 338 -4.66 -8.70 -20.52
C ASN A 338 -5.43 -8.47 -21.83
N ASN A 339 -5.52 -9.48 -22.69
CA ASN A 339 -6.32 -9.45 -23.92
C ASN A 339 -7.84 -9.37 -23.68
N PHE A 340 -8.32 -9.61 -22.46
CA PHE A 340 -9.71 -9.34 -22.07
C PHE A 340 -9.98 -7.87 -21.81
N GLY A 341 -8.93 -7.06 -21.65
CA GLY A 341 -9.02 -5.61 -21.40
C GLY A 341 -8.96 -5.24 -19.91
N ILE A 342 -8.35 -6.07 -19.05
CA ILE A 342 -8.08 -5.68 -17.68
C ILE A 342 -7.04 -4.55 -17.64
N ASP A 343 -7.09 -3.72 -16.59
CA ASP A 343 -6.33 -2.48 -16.51
C ASP A 343 -5.14 -2.57 -15.55
N GLY A 344 -5.03 -3.66 -14.80
CA GLY A 344 -3.91 -3.84 -13.88
C GLY A 344 -3.95 -5.11 -13.06
N TRP A 345 -2.90 -5.31 -12.28
CA TRP A 345 -2.71 -6.44 -11.40
C TRP A 345 -2.29 -5.99 -9.99
N ARG A 346 -2.91 -6.57 -8.97
CA ARG A 346 -2.35 -6.62 -7.63
C ARG A 346 -1.59 -7.93 -7.49
N LEU A 347 -0.39 -7.89 -6.97
CA LEU A 347 0.45 -9.08 -6.77
C LEU A 347 0.39 -9.51 -5.30
N ASP A 348 -0.13 -10.71 -5.10
CA ASP A 348 -0.16 -11.37 -3.80
C ASP A 348 1.25 -11.64 -3.29
N VAL A 349 1.47 -11.44 -1.99
CA VAL A 349 2.74 -11.65 -1.29
C VAL A 349 3.97 -11.23 -2.12
N ALA A 350 4.01 -9.95 -2.51
CA ALA A 350 5.07 -9.44 -3.39
C ALA A 350 6.48 -9.66 -2.84
N ASP A 351 6.64 -9.76 -1.52
CA ASP A 351 7.90 -10.08 -0.86
C ASP A 351 8.42 -11.49 -1.17
N GLU A 352 7.55 -12.39 -1.61
CA GLU A 352 7.91 -13.76 -2.03
C GLU A 352 8.37 -13.84 -3.50
N LEU A 353 8.17 -12.75 -4.27
CA LEU A 353 8.50 -12.70 -5.69
C LEU A 353 9.89 -12.07 -5.89
N PRO A 354 10.86 -12.77 -6.49
CA PRO A 354 12.17 -12.20 -6.79
C PRO A 354 12.09 -10.97 -7.70
N MET A 355 13.06 -10.08 -7.60
CA MET A 355 13.06 -8.82 -8.36
C MET A 355 13.08 -9.05 -9.90
N ASN A 356 13.79 -10.09 -10.38
CA ASN A 356 13.77 -10.48 -11.79
C ASN A 356 12.38 -10.92 -12.27
N PHE A 357 11.63 -11.63 -11.41
CA PHE A 357 10.25 -12.05 -11.71
C PHE A 357 9.31 -10.84 -11.80
N LEU A 358 9.40 -9.89 -10.87
CA LEU A 358 8.64 -8.65 -10.90
C LEU A 358 8.95 -7.81 -12.17
N ARG A 359 10.23 -7.72 -12.55
CA ARG A 359 10.65 -7.05 -13.80
C ARG A 359 10.11 -7.75 -15.04
N GLY A 360 10.06 -9.08 -15.03
CA GLY A 360 9.46 -9.88 -16.10
C GLY A 360 7.96 -9.58 -16.26
N ILE A 361 7.20 -9.54 -15.16
CA ILE A 361 5.80 -9.12 -15.15
C ILE A 361 5.67 -7.69 -15.70
N ARG A 362 6.46 -6.73 -15.18
CA ARG A 362 6.41 -5.33 -15.62
C ARG A 362 6.62 -5.19 -17.13
N LYS A 363 7.61 -5.90 -17.69
CA LYS A 363 7.88 -5.90 -19.12
C LYS A 363 6.67 -6.41 -19.93
N ASN A 364 6.02 -7.46 -19.49
CA ASN A 364 4.79 -7.96 -20.13
C ASN A 364 3.67 -6.91 -20.08
N LEU A 365 3.42 -6.31 -18.92
CA LEU A 365 2.37 -5.29 -18.73
C LEU A 365 2.63 -4.03 -19.58
N ASP A 366 3.87 -3.61 -19.72
CA ASP A 366 4.24 -2.45 -20.56
C ASP A 366 3.97 -2.68 -22.04
N SER A 367 3.95 -3.94 -22.51
CA SER A 367 3.55 -4.31 -23.86
C SER A 367 2.03 -4.29 -24.07
N HIS A 368 1.24 -4.25 -22.99
CA HIS A 368 -0.22 -4.29 -22.97
C HIS A 368 -0.84 -3.02 -22.35
N HIS A 369 -0.62 -1.84 -22.95
CA HIS A 369 -1.25 -0.57 -22.54
C HIS A 369 -0.80 0.03 -21.18
N LYS A 370 0.41 -0.28 -20.72
CA LYS A 370 1.00 0.31 -19.50
C LYS A 370 0.09 0.17 -18.26
N GLN A 371 -0.29 -1.05 -17.97
CA GLN A 371 -1.16 -1.39 -16.86
C GLN A 371 -0.50 -1.10 -15.50
N VAL A 372 -1.33 -0.83 -14.48
CA VAL A 372 -0.84 -0.69 -13.11
C VAL A 372 -0.44 -2.05 -12.52
N MET A 373 0.57 -2.04 -11.65
CA MET A 373 1.10 -3.21 -10.96
C MET A 373 1.34 -2.86 -9.51
N ILE A 374 0.43 -3.32 -8.64
CA ILE A 374 0.44 -3.00 -7.20
C ILE A 374 0.92 -4.22 -6.42
N GLY A 375 1.96 -4.07 -5.62
CA GLY A 375 2.45 -5.14 -4.76
C GLY A 375 1.81 -5.14 -3.37
N GLU A 376 1.54 -6.32 -2.83
CA GLU A 376 1.25 -6.45 -1.42
C GLU A 376 2.55 -6.40 -0.64
N VAL A 377 2.77 -5.29 0.07
CA VAL A 377 3.90 -5.06 0.98
C VAL A 377 3.36 -4.37 2.22
N TRP A 378 3.65 -4.94 3.39
CA TRP A 378 3.03 -4.50 4.64
C TRP A 378 3.76 -3.36 5.35
N GLU A 379 5.03 -3.14 5.04
CA GLU A 379 5.90 -2.14 5.66
C GLU A 379 6.35 -1.07 4.66
N ASP A 380 7.34 -0.27 5.05
CA ASP A 380 8.00 0.68 4.16
C ASP A 380 8.68 -0.05 2.99
N ALA A 381 8.13 0.14 1.79
CA ALA A 381 8.60 -0.52 0.58
C ALA A 381 9.96 0.01 0.08
N SER A 382 10.42 1.16 0.56
CA SER A 382 11.68 1.76 0.11
C SER A 382 12.92 1.08 0.68
N ASN A 383 12.77 0.43 1.85
CA ASN A 383 13.88 -0.17 2.57
C ASN A 383 13.59 -1.61 3.04
N LYS A 384 12.58 -2.25 2.45
CA LYS A 384 12.18 -3.62 2.78
C LYS A 384 13.30 -4.62 2.55
N ILE A 385 13.53 -5.48 3.54
CA ILE A 385 14.34 -6.70 3.42
C ILE A 385 13.41 -7.91 3.51
N ALA A 386 13.45 -8.77 2.52
CA ALA A 386 12.77 -10.04 2.54
C ALA A 386 13.75 -11.14 2.08
N TYR A 387 13.78 -12.27 2.80
CA TYR A 387 14.67 -13.40 2.51
C TYR A 387 16.16 -13.01 2.41
N ASN A 388 16.61 -12.12 3.30
CA ASN A 388 17.96 -11.55 3.36
C ASN A 388 18.35 -10.73 2.10
N GLU A 389 17.39 -10.33 1.29
CA GLU A 389 17.59 -9.49 0.10
C GLU A 389 16.90 -8.15 0.27
N ARG A 390 17.62 -7.05 -0.03
CA ARG A 390 17.04 -5.72 -0.13
C ARG A 390 16.10 -5.65 -1.35
N ARG A 391 14.82 -5.37 -1.11
CA ARG A 391 13.84 -5.20 -2.17
C ARG A 391 13.97 -3.81 -2.79
N GLN A 392 13.98 -3.76 -4.12
CA GLN A 392 14.15 -2.53 -4.89
C GLN A 392 12.82 -2.07 -5.52
N TYR A 393 11.74 -2.04 -4.73
CA TYR A 393 10.41 -1.73 -5.26
C TYR A 393 10.28 -0.30 -5.79
N THR A 394 11.06 0.63 -5.27
CA THR A 394 10.95 2.08 -5.53
C THR A 394 11.94 2.61 -6.57
N VAL A 395 12.76 1.76 -7.19
CA VAL A 395 13.77 2.23 -8.16
C VAL A 395 13.23 2.50 -9.56
N GLY A 396 11.98 2.09 -9.87
CA GLY A 396 11.28 2.50 -11.09
C GLY A 396 11.27 1.50 -12.24
N ASP A 397 11.56 0.21 -12.00
CA ASP A 397 11.58 -0.82 -13.05
C ASP A 397 10.61 -1.99 -12.79
N ASN A 398 9.72 -1.88 -11.82
CA ASN A 398 8.84 -2.95 -11.39
C ASN A 398 7.46 -2.43 -10.95
N LEU A 399 7.18 -2.30 -9.63
CA LEU A 399 5.87 -1.91 -9.12
C LEU A 399 5.51 -0.47 -9.45
N THR A 400 4.23 -0.22 -9.79
CA THR A 400 3.65 1.12 -9.89
C THR A 400 3.49 1.74 -8.50
N GLY A 401 3.13 0.92 -7.53
CA GLY A 401 2.93 1.26 -6.12
C GLY A 401 2.72 0.00 -5.30
N VAL A 402 2.43 0.17 -4.02
CA VAL A 402 2.16 -0.91 -3.07
C VAL A 402 0.84 -0.68 -2.33
N MET A 403 0.32 -1.74 -1.69
CA MET A 403 -0.81 -1.59 -0.75
C MET A 403 -0.36 -0.78 0.47
N GLY A 404 -1.16 0.22 0.85
CA GLY A 404 -0.83 1.20 1.88
C GLY A 404 -1.12 0.72 3.30
N TYR A 405 -0.59 -0.43 3.72
CA TYR A 405 -0.72 -0.89 5.11
C TYR A 405 -0.14 0.11 6.14
N PRO A 406 0.99 0.80 5.88
CA PRO A 406 1.43 1.88 6.76
C PRO A 406 0.39 3.02 6.92
N THR A 407 -0.39 3.31 5.87
CA THR A 407 -1.51 4.27 5.95
C THR A 407 -2.61 3.77 6.90
N ARG A 408 -2.94 2.48 6.84
CA ARG A 408 -3.90 1.88 7.77
C ARG A 408 -3.41 1.98 9.22
N ILE A 409 -2.14 1.65 9.47
CA ILE A 409 -1.52 1.75 10.81
C ILE A 409 -1.63 3.20 11.32
N PHE A 410 -1.22 4.19 10.51
CA PHE A 410 -1.33 5.60 10.86
C PHE A 410 -2.76 6.02 11.23
N ILE A 411 -3.76 5.60 10.46
CA ILE A 411 -5.17 5.90 10.73
C ILE A 411 -5.62 5.28 12.06
N MET A 412 -5.24 4.01 12.31
CA MET A 412 -5.58 3.33 13.57
C MET A 412 -4.91 3.99 14.77
N ASP A 413 -3.64 4.35 14.65
CA ASP A 413 -2.91 5.05 15.71
C ASP A 413 -3.56 6.38 16.08
N LEU A 414 -4.00 7.16 15.07
CA LEU A 414 -4.71 8.42 15.30
C LEU A 414 -6.07 8.23 16.01
N LEU A 415 -6.79 7.13 15.75
CA LEU A 415 -8.14 6.94 16.25
C LEU A 415 -8.21 6.13 17.56
N GLU A 416 -7.19 5.30 17.86
CA GLU A 416 -7.19 4.39 19.00
C GLU A 416 -6.07 4.66 20.01
N SER A 417 -4.93 5.22 19.59
CA SER A 417 -3.74 5.31 20.44
C SER A 417 -3.42 6.72 20.92
N VAL A 418 -4.06 7.76 20.36
CA VAL A 418 -3.79 9.15 20.71
C VAL A 418 -4.32 9.51 22.11
N LYS A 419 -3.42 10.01 22.95
CA LYS A 419 -3.73 10.57 24.30
C LYS A 419 -3.31 12.04 24.42
N SER A 420 -2.43 12.51 23.53
CA SER A 420 -1.85 13.85 23.57
C SER A 420 -1.50 14.36 22.17
N SER A 421 -1.23 15.66 22.04
CA SER A 421 -0.69 16.25 20.82
C SER A 421 0.70 15.71 20.47
N GLN A 422 1.47 15.22 21.43
CA GLN A 422 2.77 14.60 21.19
C GLN A 422 2.63 13.23 20.50
N ASP A 423 1.60 12.47 20.82
CA ASP A 423 1.31 11.20 20.13
C ASP A 423 0.96 11.48 18.67
N ILE A 424 0.10 12.47 18.39
CA ILE A 424 -0.19 12.88 17.01
C ILE A 424 1.08 13.30 16.29
N LYS A 425 1.92 14.13 16.90
CA LYS A 425 3.19 14.56 16.32
C LYS A 425 4.07 13.35 15.95
N LYS A 426 4.18 12.40 16.87
CA LYS A 426 4.92 11.16 16.62
C LYS A 426 4.41 10.43 15.39
N TYR A 427 3.11 10.12 15.34
CA TYR A 427 2.52 9.37 14.23
C TYR A 427 2.56 10.15 12.92
N CYS A 428 2.33 11.46 12.93
CA CYS A 428 2.49 12.30 11.75
C CYS A 428 3.92 12.29 11.21
N ASN A 429 4.93 12.36 12.08
CA ASN A 429 6.33 12.30 11.67
C ASN A 429 6.70 10.94 11.08
N GLU A 430 6.22 9.85 11.68
CA GLU A 430 6.43 8.49 11.15
C GLU A 430 5.78 8.33 9.76
N TYR A 431 4.59 8.88 9.57
CA TYR A 431 3.92 8.83 8.27
C TYR A 431 4.58 9.73 7.21
N LEU A 432 5.01 10.93 7.59
CA LEU A 432 5.76 11.85 6.71
C LEU A 432 7.12 11.27 6.27
N GLN A 433 7.69 10.34 7.04
CA GLN A 433 8.90 9.64 6.66
C GLN A 433 8.71 8.84 5.35
N LEU A 434 7.53 8.30 5.11
CA LEU A 434 7.22 7.61 3.85
C LEU A 434 7.23 8.59 2.67
N GLN A 435 6.75 9.83 2.87
CA GLN A 435 6.82 10.88 1.84
C GLN A 435 8.27 11.26 1.50
N GLU A 436 9.17 11.24 2.48
CA GLU A 436 10.61 11.44 2.23
C GLU A 436 11.23 10.24 1.50
N ASN A 437 10.88 9.02 1.92
CA ASN A 437 11.51 7.79 1.46
C ASN A 437 11.09 7.38 0.05
N TYR A 438 9.85 7.67 -0.35
CA TYR A 438 9.30 7.23 -1.64
C TYR A 438 9.53 8.26 -2.75
N PRO A 439 9.82 7.82 -3.99
CA PRO A 439 9.62 8.67 -5.17
C PRO A 439 8.18 9.21 -5.17
N ARG A 440 8.02 10.48 -5.56
CA ARG A 440 6.71 11.16 -5.47
C ARG A 440 5.60 10.39 -6.18
N ASP A 441 5.85 9.91 -7.39
CA ASP A 441 4.83 9.16 -8.13
C ASP A 441 4.51 7.81 -7.49
N PHE A 442 5.50 7.11 -6.95
CA PHE A 442 5.29 5.87 -6.22
C PHE A 442 4.42 6.11 -4.97
N TRP A 443 4.70 7.19 -4.22
CA TRP A 443 3.91 7.60 -3.06
C TRP A 443 2.45 7.91 -3.41
N LEU A 444 2.22 8.66 -4.50
CA LEU A 444 0.88 9.01 -4.98
C LEU A 444 0.12 7.81 -5.59
N ASN A 445 0.81 6.71 -5.87
CA ASN A 445 0.24 5.48 -6.40
C ASN A 445 0.01 4.40 -5.34
N THR A 446 0.33 4.63 -4.06
CA THR A 446 0.01 3.66 -3.01
C THR A 446 -1.49 3.42 -2.96
N LEU A 447 -1.89 2.14 -2.91
CA LEU A 447 -3.28 1.71 -2.77
C LEU A 447 -3.65 1.71 -1.29
N ASN A 448 -4.17 2.82 -0.80
CA ASN A 448 -4.44 3.01 0.62
C ASN A 448 -5.75 2.36 1.05
N ASN A 449 -5.72 1.60 2.10
CA ASN A 449 -6.88 0.90 2.66
C ASN A 449 -7.02 1.14 4.17
N ILE A 450 -8.22 0.98 4.69
CA ILE A 450 -8.53 0.91 6.13
C ILE A 450 -9.00 -0.50 6.52
N GLY A 451 -9.42 -1.29 5.57
CA GLY A 451 -9.80 -2.69 5.70
C GLY A 451 -9.47 -3.46 4.43
N THR A 452 -9.19 -4.76 4.57
CA THR A 452 -9.01 -5.73 3.48
C THR A 452 -9.57 -7.08 3.91
N HIS A 453 -9.57 -8.05 2.99
CA HIS A 453 -9.93 -9.43 3.28
C HIS A 453 -8.99 -10.14 4.29
N ASP A 454 -7.82 -9.56 4.60
CA ASP A 454 -6.82 -10.08 5.54
C ASP A 454 -6.85 -9.40 6.91
N THR A 455 -7.68 -8.36 7.07
CA THR A 455 -7.76 -7.60 8.32
C THR A 455 -9.15 -7.69 8.92
N GLN A 456 -9.25 -7.49 10.24
CA GLN A 456 -10.55 -7.25 10.87
C GLN A 456 -11.26 -6.06 10.20
N ARG A 457 -12.58 -6.08 10.17
CA ARG A 457 -13.40 -4.97 9.66
C ARG A 457 -13.14 -3.70 10.46
N ILE A 458 -13.03 -2.57 9.75
CA ILE A 458 -12.78 -1.27 10.38
C ILE A 458 -13.82 -0.93 11.46
N LYS A 459 -15.09 -1.28 11.23
CA LYS A 459 -16.17 -1.08 12.20
C LYS A 459 -15.90 -1.82 13.51
N THR A 460 -15.47 -3.07 13.43
CA THR A 460 -15.14 -3.90 14.60
C THR A 460 -13.90 -3.38 15.33
N VAL A 461 -12.83 -3.04 14.61
CA VAL A 461 -11.60 -2.47 15.18
C VAL A 461 -11.88 -1.19 15.96
N LEU A 462 -12.77 -0.35 15.43
CA LEU A 462 -13.16 0.92 16.05
C LEU A 462 -14.36 0.79 17.02
N HIS A 463 -14.51 -0.40 17.62
CA HIS A 463 -15.49 -0.67 18.70
C HIS A 463 -16.93 -0.35 18.32
N ASN A 464 -17.30 -0.53 17.05
CA ASN A 464 -18.61 -0.24 16.48
C ASN A 464 -19.04 1.24 16.55
N ASP A 465 -18.09 2.17 16.70
CA ASP A 465 -18.34 3.60 16.70
C ASP A 465 -18.36 4.16 15.27
N ASP A 466 -19.54 4.53 14.78
CA ASP A 466 -19.71 5.13 13.45
C ASP A 466 -18.94 6.45 13.27
N ASN A 467 -18.78 7.25 14.32
CA ASN A 467 -18.04 8.50 14.22
C ASN A 467 -16.57 8.24 13.94
N LYS A 468 -15.97 7.25 14.61
CA LYS A 468 -14.59 6.85 14.35
C LYS A 468 -14.43 6.26 12.96
N VAL A 469 -15.37 5.43 12.50
CA VAL A 469 -15.35 4.88 11.12
C VAL A 469 -15.42 6.01 10.09
N ILE A 470 -16.29 6.99 10.29
CA ILE A 470 -16.38 8.19 9.46
C ILE A 470 -15.06 8.96 9.47
N GLN A 471 -14.43 9.14 10.64
CA GLN A 471 -13.12 9.80 10.72
C GLN A 471 -12.02 8.99 9.98
N ALA A 472 -12.05 7.66 10.04
CA ALA A 472 -11.12 6.81 9.29
C ALA A 472 -11.23 7.08 7.77
N PHE A 473 -12.44 7.15 7.23
CA PHE A 473 -12.65 7.50 5.82
C PHE A 473 -12.22 8.94 5.51
N ARG A 474 -12.50 9.90 6.39
CA ARG A 474 -12.04 11.30 6.23
C ARG A 474 -10.53 11.39 6.14
N ILE A 475 -9.82 10.68 7.01
CA ILE A 475 -8.36 10.64 6.97
C ILE A 475 -7.90 9.98 5.67
N LEU A 476 -8.41 8.77 5.34
CA LEU A 476 -8.06 8.02 4.13
C LEU A 476 -8.17 8.88 2.85
N PHE A 477 -9.27 9.58 2.66
CA PHE A 477 -9.54 10.37 1.44
C PHE A 477 -8.77 11.68 1.35
N ASN A 478 -8.21 12.16 2.46
CA ASN A 478 -7.39 13.37 2.50
C ASN A 478 -5.88 13.11 2.43
N LEU A 479 -5.43 11.86 2.63
CA LEU A 479 -4.03 11.46 2.49
C LEU A 479 -3.61 11.30 1.02
N PRO A 480 -2.29 11.40 0.68
CA PRO A 480 -1.74 11.01 -0.61
C PRO A 480 -1.97 9.53 -0.90
N GLY A 481 -2.04 9.17 -2.18
CA GLY A 481 -2.30 7.81 -2.64
C GLY A 481 -3.72 7.63 -3.16
N VAL A 482 -4.07 6.41 -3.54
CA VAL A 482 -5.35 6.04 -4.13
C VAL A 482 -6.20 5.35 -3.06
N PRO A 483 -7.33 5.92 -2.63
CA PRO A 483 -8.16 5.32 -1.58
C PRO A 483 -8.83 4.05 -2.09
N CYS A 484 -8.81 3.02 -1.27
CA CYS A 484 -9.46 1.74 -1.50
C CYS A 484 -10.50 1.46 -0.42
N ILE A 485 -11.72 1.19 -0.83
CA ILE A 485 -12.82 0.78 0.03
C ILE A 485 -12.92 -0.74 -0.05
N TYR A 486 -12.80 -1.45 1.05
CA TYR A 486 -13.12 -2.86 1.11
C TYR A 486 -14.64 -3.03 1.18
N TYR A 487 -15.23 -3.86 0.31
CA TYR A 487 -16.69 -4.00 0.17
C TYR A 487 -17.38 -4.13 1.54
N GLY A 488 -18.39 -3.34 1.76
CA GLY A 488 -19.18 -3.36 3.00
C GLY A 488 -18.68 -2.43 4.11
N ASP A 489 -17.43 -1.93 4.07
CA ASP A 489 -16.95 -0.98 5.08
C ASP A 489 -17.73 0.33 5.01
N GLU A 490 -18.15 0.76 3.81
CA GLU A 490 -18.97 1.96 3.59
C GLU A 490 -20.38 1.87 4.14
N VAL A 491 -20.85 0.66 4.44
CA VAL A 491 -22.16 0.44 5.10
C VAL A 491 -22.01 -0.06 6.53
N GLY A 492 -20.77 -0.14 7.03
CA GLY A 492 -20.46 -0.50 8.41
C GLY A 492 -20.60 -2.00 8.71
N VAL A 493 -20.21 -2.87 7.76
CA VAL A 493 -20.16 -4.30 8.01
C VAL A 493 -19.14 -4.60 9.11
N GLU A 494 -19.57 -5.39 10.09
CA GLU A 494 -18.74 -5.90 11.18
C GLU A 494 -18.08 -7.23 10.79
N GLY A 495 -17.02 -7.60 11.49
CA GLY A 495 -16.36 -8.89 11.36
C GLY A 495 -14.98 -8.90 12.01
N ASP A 496 -14.70 -9.97 12.75
CA ASP A 496 -13.40 -10.25 13.34
C ASP A 496 -12.42 -10.79 12.27
N ALA A 497 -11.40 -11.53 12.68
CA ALA A 497 -10.46 -12.16 11.76
C ALA A 497 -11.17 -13.15 10.80
N ASP A 498 -10.45 -13.55 9.74
CA ASP A 498 -10.88 -14.56 8.77
C ASP A 498 -11.49 -15.81 9.47
N PRO A 499 -12.69 -16.26 9.06
CA PRO A 499 -13.51 -15.83 7.93
C PRO A 499 -14.54 -14.72 8.25
N ASP A 500 -14.70 -14.26 9.49
CA ASP A 500 -15.79 -13.37 9.92
C ASP A 500 -15.71 -11.98 9.25
N ASN A 501 -14.52 -11.50 8.90
CA ASN A 501 -14.31 -10.27 8.11
C ASN A 501 -14.83 -10.36 6.66
N ARG A 502 -15.24 -11.56 6.20
CA ARG A 502 -15.72 -11.85 4.83
C ARG A 502 -17.21 -12.16 4.82
N ARG A 503 -18.02 -11.46 5.64
CA ARG A 503 -19.48 -11.56 5.63
C ARG A 503 -20.04 -11.08 4.30
N PHE A 504 -21.21 -11.59 3.92
CA PHE A 504 -21.88 -11.17 2.69
C PHE A 504 -22.33 -9.70 2.80
N PHE A 505 -22.31 -8.98 1.67
CA PHE A 505 -22.75 -7.59 1.62
C PHE A 505 -24.26 -7.47 1.95
N PRO A 506 -24.67 -6.63 2.90
CA PRO A 506 -26.05 -6.55 3.39
C PRO A 506 -26.94 -5.70 2.44
N TRP A 507 -27.19 -6.19 1.23
CA TRP A 507 -28.04 -5.52 0.25
C TRP A 507 -29.42 -5.18 0.82
N GLY A 508 -29.88 -3.94 0.54
CA GLY A 508 -31.14 -3.40 1.04
C GLY A 508 -30.99 -2.55 2.31
N GLN A 509 -29.84 -2.62 3.01
CA GLN A 509 -29.56 -1.84 4.22
C GLN A 509 -28.69 -0.60 3.93
N GLU A 510 -28.07 -0.51 2.74
CA GLU A 510 -27.11 0.52 2.35
C GLU A 510 -27.65 1.95 2.45
N LYS A 511 -28.95 2.15 2.23
CA LYS A 511 -29.58 3.49 2.24
C LYS A 511 -29.64 4.15 3.61
N ASN A 512 -29.54 3.38 4.69
CA ASN A 512 -29.70 3.85 6.05
C ASN A 512 -28.38 4.18 6.75
N SER A 513 -27.23 3.91 6.14
CA SER A 513 -25.92 4.15 6.72
C SER A 513 -25.50 5.62 6.61
N ARG A 514 -25.10 6.22 7.74
CA ARG A 514 -24.44 7.55 7.77
C ARG A 514 -23.07 7.49 7.13
N ILE A 515 -22.39 6.36 7.20
CA ILE A 515 -21.04 6.17 6.67
C ILE A 515 -21.06 6.33 5.16
N ILE A 516 -21.99 5.69 4.45
CA ILE A 516 -22.06 5.77 2.98
C ILE A 516 -22.31 7.19 2.48
N GLN A 517 -23.10 7.99 3.23
CA GLN A 517 -23.34 9.38 2.86
C GLN A 517 -22.06 10.21 2.95
N GLU A 518 -21.27 10.00 3.99
CA GLU A 518 -19.97 10.65 4.15
C GLU A 518 -19.00 10.20 3.06
N VAL A 519 -18.92 8.89 2.77
CA VAL A 519 -18.04 8.35 1.72
C VAL A 519 -18.37 8.96 0.36
N LYS A 520 -19.65 9.10 -0.02
CA LYS A 520 -20.06 9.76 -1.26
C LYS A 520 -19.56 11.21 -1.34
N GLN A 521 -19.65 11.96 -0.25
CA GLN A 521 -19.17 13.35 -0.18
C GLN A 521 -17.64 13.42 -0.32
N LEU A 522 -16.91 12.51 0.33
CA LEU A 522 -15.45 12.44 0.25
C LEU A 522 -14.97 12.07 -1.15
N VAL A 523 -15.65 11.13 -1.81
CA VAL A 523 -15.38 10.76 -3.21
C VAL A 523 -15.59 11.95 -4.14
N ASP A 524 -16.73 12.64 -4.02
CA ASP A 524 -17.04 13.82 -4.84
C ASP A 524 -16.02 14.94 -4.63
N LYS A 525 -15.65 15.20 -3.37
CA LYS A 525 -14.61 16.18 -3.01
C LYS A 525 -13.26 15.83 -3.65
N ARG A 526 -12.82 14.55 -3.56
CA ARG A 526 -11.55 14.11 -4.16
C ARG A 526 -11.56 14.29 -5.67
N LYS A 527 -12.65 13.93 -6.35
CA LYS A 527 -12.78 14.10 -7.80
C LYS A 527 -12.65 15.55 -8.25
N LYS A 528 -13.14 16.51 -7.45
CA LYS A 528 -13.15 17.95 -7.75
C LYS A 528 -11.88 18.68 -7.32
N ASN A 529 -11.03 18.06 -6.52
CA ASN A 529 -9.86 18.74 -5.94
C ASN A 529 -8.55 18.02 -6.32
N THR A 530 -7.80 18.63 -7.24
CA THR A 530 -6.52 18.11 -7.71
C THR A 530 -5.44 18.05 -6.63
N LEU A 531 -5.51 18.92 -5.62
CA LEU A 531 -4.58 18.86 -4.49
C LEU A 531 -4.74 17.55 -3.70
N LEU A 532 -5.95 17.00 -3.58
CA LEU A 532 -6.16 15.71 -2.92
C LEU A 532 -5.61 14.53 -3.74
N GLN A 533 -5.44 14.70 -5.04
CA GLN A 533 -4.92 13.68 -5.95
C GLN A 533 -3.39 13.77 -6.08
N GLU A 534 -2.85 14.99 -6.25
CA GLU A 534 -1.47 15.23 -6.67
C GLU A 534 -0.65 16.07 -5.66
N GLY A 535 -1.29 16.71 -4.67
CA GLY A 535 -0.60 17.62 -3.75
C GLY A 535 0.39 16.93 -2.82
N ARG A 536 1.32 17.70 -2.29
CA ARG A 536 2.20 17.31 -1.18
C ARG A 536 1.41 17.25 0.12
N LEU A 537 1.97 16.58 1.12
CA LEU A 537 1.38 16.43 2.45
C LEU A 537 2.16 17.21 3.50
N GLY A 538 1.44 17.86 4.37
CA GLY A 538 1.91 18.34 5.66
C GLY A 538 0.79 18.30 6.69
N PHE A 539 1.11 18.56 7.95
CA PHE A 539 0.13 18.54 9.03
C PHE A 539 0.18 19.81 9.86
N VAL A 540 -0.96 20.17 10.44
CA VAL A 540 -1.05 21.16 11.52
C VAL A 540 -1.67 20.48 12.73
N ILE A 541 -0.96 20.55 13.85
CA ILE A 541 -1.39 19.95 15.12
C ILE A 541 -1.75 21.06 16.09
N ALA A 542 -3.00 21.08 16.54
CA ALA A 542 -3.41 22.01 17.59
C ALA A 542 -2.85 21.54 18.95
N ARG A 543 -2.11 22.42 19.63
CA ARG A 543 -1.63 22.16 20.99
C ARG A 543 -2.73 22.56 21.98
N GLY A 544 -3.20 21.65 22.79
CA GLY A 544 -4.21 21.91 23.82
C GLY A 544 -4.23 20.83 24.89
N SER A 545 -4.73 21.19 26.08
CA SER A 545 -4.62 20.36 27.28
C SER A 545 -5.49 19.12 27.31
N HIS A 546 -6.50 18.99 26.44
CA HIS A 546 -7.49 17.92 26.59
C HIS A 546 -7.77 17.09 25.33
N CYS A 547 -7.42 17.52 24.14
CA CYS A 547 -7.53 16.69 22.95
C CYS A 547 -7.00 17.40 21.71
N PRO A 548 -6.31 16.69 20.86
CA PRO A 548 -5.71 17.29 19.68
C PRO A 548 -6.71 17.31 18.52
N ALA A 549 -6.81 18.45 17.87
CA ALA A 549 -7.32 18.54 16.50
C ALA A 549 -6.13 18.50 15.54
N LEU A 550 -6.36 17.92 14.39
CA LEU A 550 -5.37 17.73 13.34
C LEU A 550 -5.89 18.29 12.02
N ALA A 551 -5.07 19.08 11.31
CA ALA A 551 -5.32 19.34 9.89
C ALA A 551 -4.39 18.49 9.02
N ILE A 552 -4.97 17.77 8.07
CA ILE A 552 -4.26 17.18 6.93
C ILE A 552 -4.21 18.25 5.85
N VAL A 553 -3.02 18.75 5.56
CA VAL A 553 -2.83 19.84 4.59
C VAL A 553 -2.28 19.26 3.29
N ARG A 554 -2.99 19.53 2.19
CA ARG A 554 -2.51 19.20 0.86
C ARG A 554 -2.18 20.50 0.14
N TYR A 555 -1.00 20.55 -0.48
CA TYR A 555 -0.51 21.78 -1.13
C TYR A 555 0.33 21.46 -2.38
N ASP A 556 0.51 22.48 -3.23
CA ASP A 556 1.37 22.41 -4.42
C ASP A 556 2.52 23.43 -4.37
N ASP A 557 3.39 23.32 -5.37
CA ASP A 557 4.57 24.20 -5.48
C ASP A 557 4.20 25.64 -5.93
N GLN A 558 2.95 25.88 -6.38
CA GLN A 558 2.39 27.20 -6.67
C GLN A 558 1.86 27.91 -5.41
N GLY A 559 1.87 27.21 -4.28
CA GLY A 559 1.35 27.72 -3.02
C GLY A 559 -0.14 27.53 -2.82
N ASN A 560 -0.87 26.82 -3.69
CA ASN A 560 -2.24 26.45 -3.40
C ASN A 560 -2.28 25.43 -2.27
N SER A 561 -3.29 25.50 -1.42
CA SER A 561 -3.43 24.57 -0.29
C SER A 561 -4.88 24.36 0.12
N VAL A 562 -5.16 23.22 0.73
CA VAL A 562 -6.41 22.89 1.39
C VAL A 562 -6.14 22.29 2.75
N TYR A 563 -6.74 22.85 3.79
CA TYR A 563 -6.65 22.38 5.16
C TYR A 563 -7.88 21.54 5.49
N ASN A 564 -7.67 20.30 5.82
CA ASN A 564 -8.70 19.33 6.17
C ASN A 564 -8.64 19.09 7.68
N TRP A 565 -9.34 19.93 8.43
CA TRP A 565 -9.38 19.88 9.88
C TRP A 565 -10.28 18.76 10.39
N LEU A 566 -9.80 18.02 11.36
CA LEU A 566 -10.44 16.88 12.00
C LEU A 566 -10.41 17.07 13.52
N ASN A 567 -11.57 17.06 14.13
CA ASN A 567 -11.68 16.86 15.57
C ASN A 567 -11.80 15.36 15.83
N LEU A 568 -10.76 14.77 16.42
CA LEU A 568 -10.69 13.33 16.70
C LEU A 568 -11.37 12.94 18.02
N THR A 569 -12.22 13.82 18.57
CA THR A 569 -12.78 13.64 19.91
C THR A 569 -14.25 14.01 19.98
N GLN A 570 -14.88 13.60 21.08
CA GLN A 570 -16.27 13.95 21.41
C GLN A 570 -16.43 15.37 22.00
N TYR A 571 -15.34 16.13 22.16
CA TYR A 571 -15.37 17.45 22.78
C TYR A 571 -15.21 18.54 21.74
N LYS A 572 -15.86 19.69 21.99
CA LYS A 572 -15.67 20.90 21.19
C LYS A 572 -14.23 21.42 21.35
N GLN A 573 -13.61 21.82 20.25
CA GLN A 573 -12.25 22.34 20.20
C GLN A 573 -12.23 23.79 19.68
N ILE A 574 -11.39 24.64 20.29
CA ILE A 574 -11.07 25.96 19.81
C ILE A 574 -9.58 25.99 19.49
N ILE A 575 -9.24 26.31 18.27
CA ILE A 575 -7.90 26.22 17.71
C ILE A 575 -7.43 27.63 17.34
N SER A 576 -6.39 28.11 18.02
CA SER A 576 -5.73 29.37 17.69
C SER A 576 -4.44 29.10 16.92
N PRO A 577 -4.11 29.90 15.87
CA PRO A 577 -2.91 29.71 15.05
C PRO A 577 -1.60 29.68 15.86
N GLU A 578 -1.50 30.51 16.90
CA GLU A 578 -0.33 30.58 17.79
C GLU A 578 -0.11 29.30 18.62
N ASN A 579 -1.16 28.50 18.79
CA ASN A 579 -1.12 27.24 19.51
C ASN A 579 -0.97 26.04 18.58
N CYS A 580 -0.55 26.27 17.33
CA CYS A 580 -0.37 25.20 16.34
C CYS A 580 1.11 24.84 16.15
N GLU A 581 1.33 23.57 15.84
CA GLU A 581 2.61 23.06 15.35
C GLU A 581 2.45 22.60 13.89
N TYR A 582 3.39 23.02 13.05
CA TYR A 582 3.37 22.78 11.61
C TYR A 582 4.45 21.76 11.24
N LEU A 583 4.05 20.67 10.57
CA LEU A 583 4.95 19.61 10.15
C LEU A 583 5.02 19.54 8.63
N CYS A 584 6.22 19.58 8.07
CA CYS A 584 6.50 19.47 6.63
C CYS A 584 5.68 20.47 5.77
N LEU A 585 5.53 21.71 6.25
CA LEU A 585 4.79 22.76 5.58
C LEU A 585 5.69 23.97 5.30
N PRO A 586 5.78 24.46 4.06
CA PRO A 586 6.47 25.70 3.73
C PRO A 586 5.86 26.91 4.45
N GLN A 587 6.67 27.92 4.74
CA GLN A 587 6.25 29.10 5.50
C GLN A 587 5.06 29.84 4.87
N ASN A 588 5.04 29.97 3.53
CA ASN A 588 3.94 30.60 2.80
C ASN A 588 2.61 29.83 2.95
N ILE A 589 2.67 28.52 3.16
CA ILE A 589 1.49 27.72 3.46
C ILE A 589 1.08 27.90 4.91
N GLN A 590 2.01 27.84 5.87
CA GLN A 590 1.72 28.04 7.30
C GLN A 590 0.98 29.36 7.55
N GLN A 591 1.39 30.44 6.88
CA GLN A 591 0.81 31.79 7.02
C GLN A 591 -0.65 31.92 6.53
N LYS A 592 -1.23 30.89 5.89
CA LYS A 592 -2.63 30.93 5.45
C LYS A 592 -3.63 30.63 6.55
N PHE A 593 -3.22 29.94 7.61
CA PHE A 593 -4.06 29.72 8.78
C PHE A 593 -3.85 30.87 9.78
N GLN A 594 -4.73 31.88 9.74
CA GLN A 594 -4.57 33.15 10.49
C GLN A 594 -5.66 33.41 11.51
N HIS A 595 -6.77 32.67 11.48
CA HIS A 595 -7.92 32.94 12.31
C HIS A 595 -8.25 31.76 13.21
N GLU A 596 -8.81 32.07 14.38
CA GLU A 596 -9.30 31.06 15.30
C GLU A 596 -10.37 30.19 14.62
N LEU A 597 -10.31 28.90 14.88
CA LEU A 597 -11.23 27.91 14.34
C LEU A 597 -11.91 27.16 15.48
N THR A 598 -13.22 27.03 15.40
CA THR A 598 -13.98 26.14 16.28
C THR A 598 -14.38 24.88 15.53
N LEU A 599 -14.16 23.73 16.14
CA LEU A 599 -14.64 22.42 15.69
C LEU A 599 -15.55 21.80 16.76
N ASP A 600 -16.75 21.44 16.38
CA ASP A 600 -17.64 20.66 17.24
C ASP A 600 -17.17 19.18 17.36
N SER A 601 -17.83 18.41 18.20
CA SER A 601 -17.54 16.99 18.42
C SER A 601 -17.49 16.21 17.11
N TRP A 602 -16.39 15.51 16.85
CA TRP A 602 -16.18 14.72 15.62
C TRP A 602 -16.34 15.53 14.32
N GLU A 603 -16.22 16.84 14.36
CA GLU A 603 -16.38 17.68 13.17
C GLU A 603 -15.21 17.53 12.20
N TYR A 604 -15.54 17.62 10.93
CA TYR A 604 -14.62 17.75 9.81
C TYR A 604 -14.90 19.05 9.07
N LYS A 605 -13.89 19.88 8.90
CA LYS A 605 -14.02 21.20 8.29
C LYS A 605 -12.90 21.45 7.30
N VAL A 606 -13.25 21.94 6.14
CA VAL A 606 -12.32 22.26 5.05
C VAL A 606 -12.16 23.76 4.94
N ILE A 607 -10.90 24.22 4.90
CA ILE A 607 -10.54 25.63 4.75
C ILE A 607 -9.57 25.78 3.58
#